data_87db4433133605def8564f0faa90ca9a
#
_entry.id   87db4433133605def8564f0faa90ca9a
#
_cell.length_a   1.000
_cell.length_b   1.000
_cell.length_c   1.000
_cell.angle_alpha   90.00
_cell.angle_beta   90.00
_cell.angle_gamma   90.00
#
_symmetry.space_group_name_H-M   'P 1'
#
loop_
_entity.id
_entity.type
_entity.pdbx_description
1 polymer ?
#
loop_
_entity_poly.entity_id
_entity_poly.type
_entity_poly.pdbx_seq_one_letter_code
_entity_poly.pdbx_strand_id
1 'polypeptide(L)'
;MLQIDYATTDAEAASQSLASLYDQPDIRGVGPGFRYEQHVRGNGEMTLERYHFGGDIETTADIPDALVSVQVHGGRFATREQGAVPNGSLHGLGPIANGTTDADFSIVTLPVPVLLRAGLQHEGAERGHLVVDGRAPRPELAGHWAAVIDHAHTITADPTTFQNDLVRAETFRHLTAAAFAVFPIHVDADRVVPDTATTGAVVRRATRYMDDHVAEPIGAAEVATAARVSPRGLQAAFQRDLGITPMAYLRRARLAEAHRELLATDPTSGATVSAVALRWGFTNATRFGAAHRDAYGRSPQETLRDDSGRRGAR
;
A
#
# COMPACT_ATOMS: atom_id res chain seq x y z
N MET A 1 -16.57 -10.79 -0.34
CA MET A 1 -17.28 -9.50 -0.31
C MET A 1 -16.67 -8.65 0.80
N LEU A 2 -16.27 -7.42 0.53
CA LEU A 2 -15.78 -6.45 1.50
C LEU A 2 -16.77 -5.29 1.60
N GLN A 3 -17.16 -4.92 2.81
CA GLN A 3 -17.98 -3.75 3.08
C GLN A 3 -17.50 -3.11 4.38
N ILE A 4 -17.12 -1.83 4.30
CA ILE A 4 -16.72 -1.02 5.45
C ILE A 4 -17.52 0.28 5.37
N ASP A 5 -18.15 0.67 6.47
CA ASP A 5 -18.74 1.99 6.69
C ASP A 5 -18.25 2.44 8.07
N TYR A 6 -17.39 3.45 8.10
CA TYR A 6 -16.70 3.86 9.31
C TYR A 6 -16.53 5.37 9.38
N ALA A 7 -16.69 5.95 10.56
CA ALA A 7 -16.46 7.36 10.81
C ALA A 7 -15.82 7.56 12.19
N THR A 8 -14.88 8.48 12.29
CA THR A 8 -14.20 8.81 13.55
C THR A 8 -13.62 10.24 13.53
N THR A 9 -13.36 10.77 14.70
CA THR A 9 -12.56 12.00 14.91
C THR A 9 -11.22 11.69 15.56
N ASP A 10 -10.85 10.41 15.69
CA ASP A 10 -9.60 9.93 16.23
C ASP A 10 -8.68 9.47 15.11
N ALA A 11 -7.49 10.06 15.00
CA ALA A 11 -6.55 9.78 13.91
C ALA A 11 -5.92 8.37 13.99
N GLU A 12 -5.72 7.85 15.21
CA GLU A 12 -5.18 6.49 15.38
C GLU A 12 -6.21 5.46 14.93
N ALA A 13 -7.48 5.65 15.31
CA ALA A 13 -8.58 4.81 14.87
C ALA A 13 -8.80 4.90 13.35
N ALA A 14 -8.62 6.08 12.72
CA ALA A 14 -8.66 6.24 11.27
C ALA A 14 -7.50 5.49 10.59
N SER A 15 -6.27 5.60 11.11
CA SER A 15 -5.10 4.87 10.60
C SER A 15 -5.29 3.36 10.70
N GLN A 16 -5.88 2.86 11.79
CA GLN A 16 -6.20 1.44 11.95
C GLN A 16 -7.25 0.97 10.93
N SER A 17 -8.25 1.80 10.63
CA SER A 17 -9.23 1.49 9.58
C SER A 17 -8.59 1.42 8.19
N LEU A 18 -7.69 2.35 7.87
CA LEU A 18 -6.92 2.33 6.60
C LEU A 18 -6.01 1.11 6.49
N ALA A 19 -5.46 0.62 7.60
CA ALA A 19 -4.59 -0.56 7.61
C ALA A 19 -5.29 -1.87 7.18
N SER A 20 -6.62 -1.86 7.11
CA SER A 20 -7.38 -2.98 6.53
C SER A 20 -7.31 -3.05 4.99
N LEU A 21 -6.87 -1.97 4.34
CA LEU A 21 -6.85 -1.82 2.88
C LEU A 21 -5.45 -1.57 2.32
N TYR A 22 -4.60 -0.87 3.07
CA TYR A 22 -3.30 -0.39 2.64
C TYR A 22 -2.21 -0.84 3.60
N ASP A 23 -1.01 -1.07 3.05
CA ASP A 23 0.15 -1.39 3.87
C ASP A 23 0.72 -0.13 4.52
N GLN A 24 0.96 -0.20 5.84
CA GLN A 24 1.60 0.84 6.65
C GLN A 24 0.99 2.24 6.47
N PRO A 25 -0.34 2.41 6.54
CA PRO A 25 -0.95 3.72 6.44
C PRO A 25 -0.60 4.55 7.68
N ASP A 26 -0.33 5.84 7.45
CA ASP A 26 -0.10 6.79 8.53
C ASP A 26 -0.85 8.11 8.23
N ILE A 27 -1.50 8.66 9.23
CA ILE A 27 -2.23 9.94 9.16
C ILE A 27 -1.50 10.94 10.05
N ARG A 28 -1.05 12.05 9.47
CA ARG A 28 -0.29 13.12 10.16
C ARG A 28 -0.94 14.48 9.95
N GLY A 29 -0.46 15.48 10.70
CA GLY A 29 -0.90 16.87 10.55
C GLY A 29 -2.29 17.12 11.13
N VAL A 30 -2.78 16.22 11.97
CA VAL A 30 -4.13 16.26 12.53
C VAL A 30 -4.31 17.48 13.43
N GLY A 31 -5.12 18.44 12.96
CA GLY A 31 -5.49 19.64 13.69
C GLY A 31 -6.87 19.58 14.34
N PRO A 32 -7.28 20.66 15.03
CA PRO A 32 -8.65 20.80 15.52
C PRO A 32 -9.64 20.70 14.37
N GLY A 33 -10.67 19.86 14.54
CA GLY A 33 -11.70 19.64 13.50
C GLY A 33 -11.45 18.44 12.60
N PHE A 34 -10.45 17.60 12.91
CA PHE A 34 -10.25 16.34 12.23
C PHE A 34 -11.54 15.51 12.18
N ARG A 35 -11.88 15.09 10.97
CA ARG A 35 -12.98 14.16 10.71
C ARG A 35 -12.54 13.18 9.63
N TYR A 36 -12.83 11.93 9.82
CA TYR A 36 -12.59 10.86 8.88
C TYR A 36 -13.87 10.07 8.67
N GLU A 37 -14.27 9.92 7.42
CA GLU A 37 -15.36 9.04 7.02
C GLU A 37 -14.87 8.15 5.88
N GLN A 38 -15.23 6.87 5.92
CA GLN A 38 -14.81 5.86 4.97
C GLN A 38 -15.98 4.95 4.60
N HIS A 39 -16.21 4.81 3.31
CA HIS A 39 -17.13 3.84 2.75
C HIS A 39 -16.39 2.99 1.72
N VAL A 40 -16.33 1.67 1.94
CA VAL A 40 -15.62 0.73 1.05
C VAL A 40 -16.56 -0.36 0.60
N ARG A 41 -16.51 -0.66 -0.69
CA ARG A 41 -17.20 -1.78 -1.32
C ARG A 41 -16.22 -2.57 -2.16
N GLY A 42 -16.18 -3.90 -1.98
CA GLY A 42 -15.23 -4.74 -2.69
C GLY A 42 -15.80 -6.09 -3.09
N ASN A 43 -15.31 -6.62 -4.21
CA ASN A 43 -15.67 -7.95 -4.71
C ASN A 43 -14.71 -9.07 -4.27
N GLY A 44 -13.68 -8.72 -3.47
CA GLY A 44 -12.61 -9.61 -3.03
C GLY A 44 -11.30 -9.46 -3.81
N GLU A 45 -11.32 -8.80 -4.97
CA GLU A 45 -10.14 -8.48 -5.76
C GLU A 45 -9.93 -6.95 -5.89
N MET A 46 -11.00 -6.21 -6.12
CA MET A 46 -10.99 -4.75 -6.31
C MET A 46 -11.79 -4.07 -5.21
N THR A 47 -11.48 -2.80 -4.94
CA THR A 47 -12.25 -1.94 -4.05
C THR A 47 -12.68 -0.66 -4.76
N LEU A 48 -13.87 -0.19 -4.37
CA LEU A 48 -14.42 1.12 -4.64
C LEU A 48 -14.62 1.81 -3.30
N GLU A 49 -13.96 2.93 -3.11
CA GLU A 49 -13.84 3.58 -1.82
C GLU A 49 -14.28 5.04 -1.92
N ARG A 50 -14.89 5.56 -0.88
CA ARG A 50 -15.19 6.98 -0.73
C ARG A 50 -14.74 7.44 0.63
N TYR A 51 -14.06 8.58 0.64
CA TYR A 51 -13.49 9.20 1.82
C TYR A 51 -13.94 10.64 1.98
N HIS A 52 -14.14 11.04 3.22
CA HIS A 52 -14.11 12.41 3.64
C HIS A 52 -13.00 12.62 4.68
N PHE A 53 -12.08 13.53 4.39
CA PHE A 53 -11.04 13.99 5.31
C PHE A 53 -11.28 15.46 5.66
N GLY A 54 -11.75 15.75 6.87
CA GLY A 54 -11.89 17.10 7.40
C GLY A 54 -10.58 17.59 8.00
N GLY A 55 -10.19 18.83 7.67
CA GLY A 55 -8.95 19.46 8.09
C GLY A 55 -7.80 19.29 7.11
N ASP A 56 -6.61 19.82 7.50
CA ASP A 56 -5.36 19.66 6.75
C ASP A 56 -4.67 18.39 7.23
N ILE A 57 -4.53 17.40 6.35
CA ILE A 57 -4.06 16.06 6.70
C ILE A 57 -2.99 15.63 5.70
N GLU A 58 -1.96 14.99 6.22
CA GLU A 58 -0.98 14.25 5.43
C GLU A 58 -1.21 12.76 5.64
N THR A 59 -1.29 12.00 4.54
CA THR A 59 -1.40 10.55 4.57
C THR A 59 -0.26 9.90 3.81
N THR A 60 0.21 8.77 4.32
CA THR A 60 1.14 7.89 3.60
C THR A 60 0.57 6.48 3.59
N ALA A 61 0.82 5.74 2.51
CA ALA A 61 0.47 4.33 2.40
C ALA A 61 1.40 3.66 1.37
N ASP A 62 1.48 2.34 1.38
CA ASP A 62 2.14 1.56 0.33
C ASP A 62 1.11 0.76 -0.46
N ILE A 63 1.23 0.81 -1.79
CA ILE A 63 0.35 0.12 -2.74
C ILE A 63 1.22 -0.70 -3.69
N PRO A 64 1.65 -1.89 -3.26
CA PRO A 64 2.71 -2.62 -3.96
C PRO A 64 2.29 -3.26 -5.29
N ASP A 65 1.00 -3.57 -5.49
CA ASP A 65 0.53 -4.41 -6.60
C ASP A 65 -0.77 -3.94 -7.27
N ALA A 66 -1.17 -2.70 -7.01
CA ALA A 66 -2.35 -2.09 -7.62
C ALA A 66 -2.07 -0.68 -8.15
N LEU A 67 -2.78 -0.29 -9.19
CA LEU A 67 -2.99 1.10 -9.54
C LEU A 67 -4.23 1.61 -8.81
N VAL A 68 -4.21 2.85 -8.35
CA VAL A 68 -5.39 3.49 -7.77
C VAL A 68 -5.72 4.74 -8.55
N SER A 69 -7.00 4.92 -8.89
CA SER A 69 -7.49 6.17 -9.45
C SER A 69 -8.15 6.98 -8.36
N VAL A 70 -7.74 8.24 -8.20
CA VAL A 70 -8.29 9.16 -7.20
C VAL A 70 -9.14 10.22 -7.90
N GLN A 71 -10.44 10.20 -7.62
CA GLN A 71 -11.41 11.18 -8.10
C GLN A 71 -11.78 12.12 -6.97
N VAL A 72 -11.36 13.38 -7.05
CA VAL A 72 -11.66 14.42 -6.07
C VAL A 72 -13.01 15.05 -6.40
N HIS A 73 -13.91 15.12 -5.42
CA HIS A 73 -15.25 15.72 -5.53
C HIS A 73 -15.32 17.09 -4.85
N GLY A 74 -14.51 17.32 -3.82
CA GLY A 74 -14.44 18.58 -3.07
C GLY A 74 -13.15 18.73 -2.29
N GLY A 75 -12.83 19.95 -1.86
CA GLY A 75 -11.60 20.25 -1.14
C GLY A 75 -10.34 20.16 -1.99
N ARG A 76 -9.19 19.84 -1.39
CA ARG A 76 -7.90 19.68 -2.08
C ARG A 76 -7.30 18.32 -1.79
N PHE A 77 -6.73 17.73 -2.86
CA PHE A 77 -5.92 16.52 -2.80
C PHE A 77 -4.66 16.74 -3.66
N ALA A 78 -3.50 16.50 -3.10
CA ALA A 78 -2.23 16.63 -3.82
C ALA A 78 -1.27 15.53 -3.39
N THR A 79 -0.55 14.94 -4.34
CA THR A 79 0.54 14.01 -4.05
C THR A 79 1.84 14.78 -3.84
N ARG A 80 2.69 14.34 -2.91
CA ARG A 80 3.97 15.00 -2.63
C ARG A 80 4.94 14.92 -3.81
N GLU A 81 4.90 13.83 -4.56
CA GLU A 81 5.85 13.59 -5.66
C GLU A 81 5.48 14.31 -6.95
N GLN A 82 4.19 14.52 -7.20
CA GLN A 82 3.70 15.02 -8.49
C GLN A 82 2.96 16.37 -8.37
N GLY A 83 2.75 16.87 -7.15
CA GLY A 83 1.95 18.08 -6.93
C GLY A 83 0.48 17.88 -7.33
N ALA A 84 -0.12 18.89 -7.94
CA ALA A 84 -1.47 18.79 -8.46
C ALA A 84 -1.47 17.96 -9.76
N VAL A 85 -2.12 16.81 -9.73
CA VAL A 85 -2.33 15.94 -10.90
C VAL A 85 -3.75 16.09 -11.42
N PRO A 86 -4.01 15.83 -12.71
CA PRO A 86 -5.37 15.81 -13.25
C PRO A 86 -6.28 14.90 -12.43
N ASN A 87 -7.51 15.38 -12.18
CA ASN A 87 -8.48 14.61 -11.42
C ASN A 87 -8.76 13.26 -12.09
N GLY A 88 -8.88 12.21 -11.29
CA GLY A 88 -9.05 10.84 -11.78
C GLY A 88 -7.77 10.14 -12.23
N SER A 89 -6.58 10.76 -12.08
CA SER A 89 -5.31 10.15 -12.48
C SER A 89 -5.01 8.87 -11.69
N LEU A 90 -4.20 7.99 -12.32
CA LEU A 90 -3.69 6.77 -11.69
C LEU A 90 -2.47 7.07 -10.82
N HIS A 91 -2.45 6.46 -9.67
CA HIS A 91 -1.34 6.43 -8.72
C HIS A 91 -1.01 4.98 -8.38
N GLY A 92 0.12 4.73 -7.75
CA GLY A 92 0.42 3.41 -7.18
C GLY A 92 1.67 2.75 -7.71
N LEU A 93 1.83 1.48 -7.35
CA LEU A 93 3.02 0.65 -7.43
C LEU A 93 4.16 1.20 -6.56
N GLY A 94 3.88 1.28 -5.26
CA GLY A 94 4.83 1.67 -4.23
C GLY A 94 4.27 2.67 -3.24
N PRO A 95 5.16 3.26 -2.42
CA PRO A 95 4.74 4.23 -1.41
C PRO A 95 4.16 5.49 -2.05
N ILE A 96 3.06 5.95 -1.49
CA ILE A 96 2.40 7.21 -1.84
C ILE A 96 2.34 8.11 -0.62
N ALA A 97 2.45 9.42 -0.85
CA ALA A 97 2.26 10.43 0.18
C ALA A 97 1.36 11.55 -0.36
N ASN A 98 0.28 11.83 0.34
CA ASN A 98 -0.72 12.79 -0.07
C ASN A 98 -0.94 13.85 0.99
N GLY A 99 -1.25 15.08 0.57
CA GLY A 99 -1.80 16.13 1.41
C GLY A 99 -3.25 16.40 0.99
N THR A 100 -4.14 16.53 1.97
CA THR A 100 -5.55 16.82 1.75
C THR A 100 -6.00 17.99 2.61
N THR A 101 -6.95 18.80 2.11
CA THR A 101 -7.59 19.88 2.88
C THR A 101 -9.09 19.78 2.65
N ASP A 102 -9.84 19.47 3.68
CA ASP A 102 -11.31 19.31 3.66
C ASP A 102 -11.77 18.53 2.41
N ALA A 103 -11.15 17.35 2.19
CA ALA A 103 -11.25 16.66 0.92
C ALA A 103 -12.33 15.56 0.92
N ASP A 104 -13.19 15.60 -0.09
CA ASP A 104 -14.07 14.51 -0.50
C ASP A 104 -13.52 13.85 -1.75
N PHE A 105 -13.25 12.57 -1.72
CA PHE A 105 -12.70 11.86 -2.87
C PHE A 105 -13.10 10.39 -2.91
N SER A 106 -13.11 9.84 -4.10
CA SER A 106 -13.27 8.40 -4.34
C SER A 106 -11.95 7.79 -4.79
N ILE A 107 -11.72 6.54 -4.40
CA ILE A 107 -10.63 5.71 -4.89
C ILE A 107 -11.20 4.47 -5.56
N VAL A 108 -10.67 4.14 -6.73
CA VAL A 108 -10.86 2.84 -7.37
C VAL A 108 -9.53 2.12 -7.34
N THR A 109 -9.46 1.00 -6.64
CA THR A 109 -8.27 0.15 -6.59
C THR A 109 -8.35 -0.86 -7.73
N LEU A 110 -7.35 -0.84 -8.60
CA LEU A 110 -7.21 -1.63 -9.81
C LEU A 110 -5.97 -2.55 -9.70
N PRO A 111 -6.08 -3.73 -9.09
CA PRO A 111 -4.94 -4.64 -8.94
C PRO A 111 -4.36 -5.04 -10.31
N VAL A 112 -3.04 -5.00 -10.42
CA VAL A 112 -2.33 -5.37 -11.65
C VAL A 112 -2.71 -6.77 -12.15
N PRO A 113 -2.85 -7.81 -11.30
CA PRO A 113 -3.31 -9.12 -11.77
C PRO A 113 -4.71 -9.13 -12.39
N VAL A 114 -5.63 -8.28 -11.91
CA VAL A 114 -6.99 -8.15 -12.44
C VAL A 114 -6.95 -7.50 -13.81
N LEU A 115 -6.24 -6.36 -13.94
CA LEU A 115 -6.05 -5.67 -15.22
C LEU A 115 -5.36 -6.59 -16.24
N LEU A 116 -4.26 -7.25 -15.85
CA LEU A 116 -3.54 -8.15 -16.73
C LEU A 116 -4.45 -9.28 -17.23
N ARG A 117 -5.19 -9.94 -16.35
CA ARG A 117 -6.13 -11.01 -16.73
C ARG A 117 -7.20 -10.52 -17.71
N ALA A 118 -7.80 -9.35 -17.44
CA ALA A 118 -8.81 -8.76 -18.31
C ALA A 118 -8.24 -8.39 -19.70
N GLY A 119 -7.05 -7.79 -19.74
CA GLY A 119 -6.38 -7.43 -20.98
C GLY A 119 -5.96 -8.65 -21.80
N LEU A 120 -5.38 -9.70 -21.19
CA LEU A 120 -5.04 -10.96 -21.84
C LEU A 120 -6.28 -11.62 -22.46
N GLN A 121 -7.39 -11.64 -21.72
CA GLN A 121 -8.66 -12.19 -22.20
C GLN A 121 -9.21 -11.41 -23.40
N HIS A 122 -9.07 -10.07 -23.39
CA HIS A 122 -9.48 -9.20 -24.50
C HIS A 122 -8.64 -9.44 -25.76
N GLU A 123 -7.32 -9.56 -25.61
CA GLU A 123 -6.37 -9.80 -26.70
C GLU A 123 -6.38 -11.26 -27.19
N GLY A 124 -7.05 -12.19 -26.50
CA GLY A 124 -7.00 -13.62 -26.81
C GLY A 124 -5.62 -14.23 -26.58
N ALA A 125 -4.82 -13.64 -25.69
CA ALA A 125 -3.44 -14.04 -25.41
C ALA A 125 -3.35 -14.84 -24.11
N GLU A 126 -2.44 -15.82 -24.08
CA GLU A 126 -2.18 -16.61 -22.86
C GLU A 126 -1.17 -15.95 -21.90
N ARG A 127 -0.33 -15.07 -22.44
CA ARG A 127 0.76 -14.40 -21.71
C ARG A 127 0.90 -12.98 -22.20
N GLY A 128 1.45 -12.14 -21.34
CA GLY A 128 1.72 -10.74 -21.63
C GLY A 128 2.04 -9.99 -20.35
N HIS A 129 2.21 -8.70 -20.46
CA HIS A 129 2.40 -7.83 -19.30
C HIS A 129 1.61 -6.54 -19.48
N LEU A 130 1.22 -5.96 -18.36
CA LEU A 130 0.51 -4.69 -18.33
C LEU A 130 1.50 -3.56 -18.60
N VAL A 131 1.21 -2.72 -19.57
CA VAL A 131 1.96 -1.51 -19.91
C VAL A 131 1.10 -0.30 -19.52
N VAL A 132 1.73 0.65 -18.85
CA VAL A 132 1.11 1.91 -18.42
C VAL A 132 1.90 3.06 -19.06
N ASP A 133 1.44 3.55 -20.20
CA ASP A 133 2.11 4.63 -20.95
C ASP A 133 1.85 6.01 -20.37
N GLY A 134 0.85 6.14 -19.52
CA GLY A 134 0.53 7.39 -18.85
C GLY A 134 -0.48 7.20 -17.73
N ARG A 135 -0.50 8.14 -16.80
CA ARG A 135 -1.32 8.06 -15.59
C ARG A 135 -2.58 8.94 -15.65
N ALA A 136 -2.58 9.98 -16.47
CA ALA A 136 -3.73 10.84 -16.64
C ALA A 136 -4.80 10.15 -17.51
N PRO A 137 -6.09 10.33 -17.21
CA PRO A 137 -7.15 9.91 -18.12
C PRO A 137 -7.02 10.65 -19.45
N ARG A 138 -7.42 10.02 -20.55
CA ARG A 138 -7.56 10.72 -21.83
C ARG A 138 -8.53 11.88 -21.66
N PRO A 139 -8.15 13.11 -22.05
CA PRO A 139 -8.94 14.32 -21.73
C PRO A 139 -10.40 14.22 -22.13
N GLU A 140 -10.68 13.63 -23.31
CA GLU A 140 -12.02 13.41 -23.83
C GLU A 140 -12.85 12.38 -23.06
N LEU A 141 -12.22 11.54 -22.27
CA LEU A 141 -12.85 10.47 -21.50
C LEU A 141 -12.81 10.68 -19.98
N ALA A 142 -12.19 11.78 -19.50
CA ALA A 142 -12.12 12.07 -18.08
C ALA A 142 -13.52 12.18 -17.42
N GLY A 143 -14.47 12.84 -18.10
CA GLY A 143 -15.87 12.92 -17.64
C GLY A 143 -16.58 11.57 -17.66
N HIS A 144 -16.26 10.70 -18.63
CA HIS A 144 -16.80 9.34 -18.67
C HIS A 144 -16.27 8.51 -17.46
N TRP A 145 -14.99 8.64 -17.12
CA TRP A 145 -14.42 7.95 -15.96
C TRP A 145 -15.12 8.36 -14.64
N ALA A 146 -15.30 9.66 -14.43
CA ALA A 146 -16.01 10.17 -13.27
C ALA A 146 -17.46 9.61 -13.20
N ALA A 147 -18.18 9.62 -14.33
CA ALA A 147 -19.55 9.09 -14.39
C ALA A 147 -19.62 7.58 -14.09
N VAL A 148 -18.63 6.80 -14.53
CA VAL A 148 -18.56 5.35 -14.23
C VAL A 148 -18.33 5.11 -12.74
N ILE A 149 -17.45 5.89 -12.10
CA ILE A 149 -17.21 5.82 -10.66
C ILE A 149 -18.47 6.18 -9.88
N ASP A 150 -19.12 7.29 -10.22
CA ASP A 150 -20.35 7.74 -9.55
C ASP A 150 -21.50 6.73 -9.70
N HIS A 151 -21.64 6.15 -10.89
CA HIS A 151 -22.61 5.08 -11.13
C HIS A 151 -22.31 3.84 -10.29
N ALA A 152 -21.05 3.41 -10.22
CA ALA A 152 -20.62 2.28 -9.39
C ALA A 152 -20.93 2.55 -7.90
N HIS A 153 -20.65 3.75 -7.40
CA HIS A 153 -21.03 4.15 -6.05
C HIS A 153 -22.54 4.09 -5.81
N THR A 154 -23.34 4.56 -6.78
CA THR A 154 -24.81 4.52 -6.67
C THR A 154 -25.33 3.09 -6.57
N ILE A 155 -24.83 2.17 -7.41
CA ILE A 155 -25.20 0.75 -7.37
C ILE A 155 -24.80 0.11 -6.04
N THR A 156 -23.58 0.37 -5.59
CA THR A 156 -23.01 -0.31 -4.41
C THR A 156 -23.45 0.32 -3.08
N ALA A 157 -24.08 1.50 -3.10
CA ALA A 157 -24.60 2.15 -1.90
C ALA A 157 -25.85 1.41 -1.34
N ASP A 158 -26.66 0.81 -2.22
CA ASP A 158 -27.80 -0.02 -1.77
C ASP A 158 -27.31 -1.42 -1.34
N PRO A 159 -27.47 -1.79 -0.06
CA PRO A 159 -27.03 -3.09 0.45
C PRO A 159 -27.66 -4.29 -0.27
N THR A 160 -28.93 -4.19 -0.68
CA THR A 160 -29.62 -5.28 -1.37
C THR A 160 -29.01 -5.52 -2.75
N THR A 161 -28.78 -4.44 -3.48
CA THR A 161 -28.13 -4.48 -4.79
C THR A 161 -26.69 -4.99 -4.69
N PHE A 162 -25.93 -4.52 -3.70
CA PHE A 162 -24.56 -4.93 -3.50
C PHE A 162 -24.40 -6.39 -3.06
N GLN A 163 -25.37 -6.97 -2.37
CA GLN A 163 -25.37 -8.39 -2.01
C GLN A 163 -25.59 -9.31 -3.21
N ASN A 164 -26.16 -8.81 -4.30
CA ASN A 164 -26.33 -9.60 -5.52
C ASN A 164 -24.97 -9.82 -6.21
N ASP A 165 -24.52 -11.07 -6.27
CA ASP A 165 -23.22 -11.45 -6.82
C ASP A 165 -23.04 -11.05 -8.27
N LEU A 166 -24.08 -11.15 -9.09
CA LEU A 166 -24.04 -10.79 -10.50
C LEU A 166 -23.88 -9.27 -10.67
N VAL A 167 -24.70 -8.48 -9.97
CA VAL A 167 -24.61 -7.02 -10.03
C VAL A 167 -23.23 -6.54 -9.58
N ARG A 168 -22.73 -7.11 -8.48
CA ARG A 168 -21.41 -6.79 -7.97
C ARG A 168 -20.31 -7.14 -8.97
N ALA A 169 -20.32 -8.34 -9.53
CA ALA A 169 -19.36 -8.77 -10.53
C ALA A 169 -19.36 -7.87 -11.76
N GLU A 170 -20.54 -7.52 -12.29
CA GLU A 170 -20.68 -6.66 -13.46
C GLU A 170 -20.22 -5.23 -13.18
N THR A 171 -20.49 -4.70 -11.99
CA THR A 171 -20.03 -3.34 -11.59
C THR A 171 -18.50 -3.26 -11.62
N PHE A 172 -17.81 -4.21 -11.01
CA PHE A 172 -16.33 -4.21 -11.00
C PHE A 172 -15.72 -4.57 -12.36
N ARG A 173 -16.39 -5.42 -13.15
CA ARG A 173 -16.00 -5.69 -14.55
C ARG A 173 -16.11 -4.42 -15.40
N HIS A 174 -17.18 -3.64 -15.22
CA HIS A 174 -17.35 -2.37 -15.92
C HIS A 174 -16.27 -1.35 -15.56
N LEU A 175 -15.92 -1.20 -14.27
CA LEU A 175 -14.80 -0.37 -13.82
C LEU A 175 -13.48 -0.79 -14.50
N THR A 176 -13.21 -2.09 -14.59
CA THR A 176 -12.02 -2.62 -15.26
C THR A 176 -12.02 -2.28 -16.75
N ALA A 177 -13.13 -2.51 -17.45
CA ALA A 177 -13.24 -2.21 -18.88
C ALA A 177 -13.11 -0.70 -19.17
N ALA A 178 -13.75 0.14 -18.34
CA ALA A 178 -13.65 1.59 -18.45
C ALA A 178 -12.21 2.07 -18.21
N ALA A 179 -11.45 1.44 -17.30
CA ALA A 179 -10.05 1.79 -17.07
C ALA A 179 -9.20 1.60 -18.33
N PHE A 180 -9.35 0.50 -19.09
CA PHE A 180 -8.67 0.31 -20.38
C PHE A 180 -9.09 1.32 -21.43
N ALA A 181 -10.36 1.74 -21.44
CA ALA A 181 -10.83 2.76 -22.37
C ALA A 181 -10.26 4.14 -22.05
N VAL A 182 -10.23 4.51 -20.75
CA VAL A 182 -9.92 5.86 -20.27
C VAL A 182 -8.42 6.12 -20.15
N PHE A 183 -7.67 5.14 -19.65
CA PHE A 183 -6.24 5.30 -19.41
C PHE A 183 -5.41 4.72 -20.58
N PRO A 184 -4.20 5.25 -20.81
CA PRO A 184 -3.27 4.67 -21.77
C PRO A 184 -2.57 3.45 -21.14
N ILE A 185 -3.37 2.40 -20.89
CA ILE A 185 -2.93 1.09 -20.41
C ILE A 185 -3.29 0.03 -21.45
N HIS A 186 -2.44 -0.94 -21.63
CA HIS A 186 -2.67 -2.06 -22.55
C HIS A 186 -1.87 -3.29 -22.09
N VAL A 187 -2.18 -4.44 -22.67
CA VAL A 187 -1.38 -5.66 -22.50
C VAL A 187 -0.53 -5.87 -23.75
N ASP A 188 0.77 -5.99 -23.56
CA ASP A 188 1.72 -6.34 -24.61
C ASP A 188 1.95 -7.87 -24.55
N ALA A 189 1.39 -8.58 -25.51
CA ALA A 189 1.49 -10.05 -25.62
C ALA A 189 2.79 -10.51 -26.32
N ASP A 190 3.37 -9.68 -27.18
CA ASP A 190 4.49 -10.04 -28.05
C ASP A 190 5.85 -9.70 -27.46
N ARG A 191 5.89 -8.81 -26.51
CA ARG A 191 7.13 -8.39 -25.88
C ARG A 191 7.63 -9.47 -24.91
N VAL A 192 8.55 -10.28 -25.35
CA VAL A 192 9.47 -11.02 -24.46
C VAL A 192 10.38 -9.99 -23.80
N VAL A 193 9.80 -9.15 -22.94
CA VAL A 193 10.61 -8.35 -22.02
C VAL A 193 11.06 -9.31 -20.93
N PRO A 194 12.33 -9.21 -20.50
CA PRO A 194 12.71 -9.83 -19.24
C PRO A 194 11.76 -9.24 -18.18
N ASP A 195 10.64 -9.86 -18.06
CA ASP A 195 9.67 -9.99 -17.01
C ASP A 195 9.58 -8.82 -15.99
N THR A 196 8.93 -7.69 -16.36
CA THR A 196 8.55 -6.65 -15.37
C THR A 196 7.34 -7.07 -14.52
N ALA A 197 6.43 -7.91 -15.05
CA ALA A 197 5.44 -8.63 -14.21
C ALA A 197 6.13 -9.65 -13.31
N THR A 198 7.24 -10.28 -13.79
CA THR A 198 8.15 -11.07 -13.00
C THR A 198 8.90 -10.19 -12.00
N THR A 199 9.05 -8.90 -12.22
CA THR A 199 9.80 -8.06 -11.28
C THR A 199 8.99 -7.78 -10.03
N GLY A 200 7.75 -7.38 -10.11
CA GLY A 200 6.85 -7.34 -8.95
C GLY A 200 6.70 -8.74 -8.32
N ALA A 201 6.64 -9.82 -9.13
CA ALA A 201 6.67 -11.19 -8.63
C ALA A 201 8.02 -11.56 -7.99
N VAL A 202 9.14 -11.05 -8.54
CA VAL A 202 10.48 -11.19 -7.92
C VAL A 202 10.51 -10.52 -6.57
N VAL A 203 10.11 -9.26 -6.49
CA VAL A 203 10.07 -8.51 -5.22
C VAL A 203 9.12 -9.20 -4.24
N ARG A 204 7.90 -9.58 -4.63
CA ARG A 204 6.97 -10.31 -3.76
C ARG A 204 7.53 -11.64 -3.25
N ARG A 205 8.15 -12.46 -4.11
CA ARG A 205 8.78 -13.72 -3.65
C ARG A 205 9.93 -13.45 -2.70
N ALA A 206 10.73 -12.43 -2.99
CA ALA A 206 11.86 -12.04 -2.17
C ALA A 206 11.42 -11.48 -0.82
N THR A 207 10.46 -10.57 -0.77
CA THR A 207 9.94 -9.98 0.48
C THR A 207 9.27 -11.06 1.33
N ARG A 208 8.40 -11.88 0.75
CA ARG A 208 7.79 -13.01 1.47
C ARG A 208 8.84 -13.94 2.06
N TYR A 209 9.86 -14.32 1.28
CA TYR A 209 10.94 -15.15 1.79
C TYR A 209 11.71 -14.46 2.92
N MET A 210 12.01 -13.16 2.79
CA MET A 210 12.69 -12.39 3.83
C MET A 210 11.84 -12.26 5.11
N ASP A 211 10.54 -12.08 4.98
CA ASP A 211 9.61 -11.95 6.11
C ASP A 211 9.43 -13.30 6.82
N ASP A 212 9.30 -14.39 6.07
CA ASP A 212 9.20 -15.76 6.61
C ASP A 212 10.50 -16.19 7.33
N HIS A 213 11.67 -15.65 6.94
CA HIS A 213 13.00 -15.99 7.47
C HIS A 213 13.72 -14.81 8.13
N VAL A 214 12.94 -13.81 8.62
CA VAL A 214 13.48 -12.55 9.12
C VAL A 214 14.47 -12.70 10.27
N ALA A 215 14.28 -13.71 11.12
CA ALA A 215 15.16 -14.02 12.24
C ALA A 215 16.44 -14.80 11.84
N GLU A 216 16.48 -15.36 10.63
CA GLU A 216 17.56 -16.21 10.16
C GLU A 216 18.71 -15.39 9.53
N PRO A 217 19.95 -15.89 9.53
CA PRO A 217 21.09 -15.20 8.94
C PRO A 217 21.10 -15.33 7.39
N ILE A 218 20.00 -14.90 6.74
CA ILE A 218 19.88 -14.92 5.27
C ILE A 218 20.59 -13.73 4.63
N GLY A 219 21.15 -13.96 3.44
CA GLY A 219 21.84 -12.96 2.61
C GLY A 219 21.21 -12.81 1.22
N ALA A 220 21.79 -11.92 0.41
CA ALA A 220 21.27 -11.60 -0.92
C ALA A 220 21.25 -12.82 -1.88
N ALA A 221 22.14 -13.79 -1.69
CA ALA A 221 22.21 -14.98 -2.55
C ALA A 221 21.03 -15.92 -2.29
N GLU A 222 20.69 -16.19 -1.02
CA GLU A 222 19.57 -17.01 -0.63
C GLU A 222 18.25 -16.38 -1.06
N VAL A 223 18.09 -15.07 -0.84
CA VAL A 223 16.91 -14.31 -1.27
C VAL A 223 16.75 -14.34 -2.79
N ALA A 224 17.84 -14.16 -3.55
CA ALA A 224 17.82 -14.22 -5.01
C ALA A 224 17.42 -15.63 -5.51
N THR A 225 17.92 -16.68 -4.87
CA THR A 225 17.55 -18.07 -5.16
C THR A 225 16.06 -18.31 -4.91
N ALA A 226 15.54 -17.88 -3.76
CA ALA A 226 14.13 -17.99 -3.41
C ALA A 226 13.24 -17.19 -4.39
N ALA A 227 13.71 -16.02 -4.82
CA ALA A 227 13.03 -15.19 -5.81
C ALA A 227 13.21 -15.68 -7.26
N ARG A 228 14.02 -16.73 -7.51
CA ARG A 228 14.34 -17.33 -8.82
C ARG A 228 14.98 -16.35 -9.79
N VAL A 229 15.92 -15.54 -9.30
CA VAL A 229 16.69 -14.58 -10.11
C VAL A 229 18.15 -14.56 -9.67
N SER A 230 19.00 -13.91 -10.47
CA SER A 230 20.38 -13.64 -10.04
C SER A 230 20.41 -12.53 -8.96
N PRO A 231 21.46 -12.46 -8.11
CA PRO A 231 21.60 -11.36 -7.14
C PRO A 231 21.56 -9.97 -7.78
N ARG A 232 22.10 -9.82 -8.99
CA ARG A 232 22.03 -8.56 -9.75
C ARG A 232 20.60 -8.26 -10.21
N GLY A 233 19.84 -9.28 -10.65
CA GLY A 233 18.44 -9.16 -11.03
C GLY A 233 17.56 -8.80 -9.83
N LEU A 234 17.82 -9.40 -8.67
CA LEU A 234 17.15 -9.05 -7.41
C LEU A 234 17.40 -7.58 -7.05
N GLN A 235 18.65 -7.13 -7.10
CA GLN A 235 19.01 -5.74 -6.77
C GLN A 235 18.36 -4.74 -7.73
N ALA A 236 18.35 -5.04 -9.05
CA ALA A 236 17.71 -4.19 -10.05
C ALA A 236 16.19 -4.13 -9.85
N ALA A 237 15.55 -5.26 -9.46
CA ALA A 237 14.14 -5.32 -9.15
C ALA A 237 13.79 -4.45 -7.95
N PHE A 238 14.49 -4.61 -6.84
CA PHE A 238 14.26 -3.81 -5.64
C PHE A 238 14.50 -2.31 -5.84
N GLN A 239 15.59 -1.96 -6.57
CA GLN A 239 15.89 -0.55 -6.83
C GLN A 239 14.82 0.09 -7.71
N ARG A 240 14.28 -0.63 -8.69
CA ARG A 240 13.23 -0.12 -9.58
C ARG A 240 11.88 -0.05 -8.90
N ASP A 241 11.49 -1.09 -8.14
CA ASP A 241 10.14 -1.24 -7.62
C ASP A 241 9.96 -0.59 -6.25
N LEU A 242 11.02 -0.59 -5.40
CA LEU A 242 10.97 -0.09 -4.03
C LEU A 242 11.96 1.07 -3.76
N GLY A 243 12.82 1.43 -4.72
CA GLY A 243 13.84 2.47 -4.52
C GLY A 243 14.91 2.13 -3.47
N ILE A 244 14.94 0.90 -2.95
CA ILE A 244 15.86 0.43 -1.91
C ILE A 244 16.58 -0.85 -2.33
N THR A 245 17.62 -1.25 -1.59
CA THR A 245 18.26 -2.55 -1.82
C THR A 245 17.51 -3.67 -1.08
N PRO A 246 17.59 -4.95 -1.55
CA PRO A 246 17.00 -6.09 -0.83
C PRO A 246 17.45 -6.19 0.63
N MET A 247 18.74 -5.93 0.89
CA MET A 247 19.28 -5.98 2.24
C MET A 247 18.86 -4.78 3.11
N ALA A 248 18.51 -3.65 2.50
CA ALA A 248 17.90 -2.53 3.23
C ALA A 248 16.46 -2.88 3.64
N TYR A 249 15.69 -3.57 2.78
CA TYR A 249 14.38 -4.11 3.13
C TYR A 249 14.48 -5.07 4.33
N LEU A 250 15.32 -6.12 4.24
CA LEU A 250 15.51 -7.09 5.33
C LEU A 250 15.93 -6.41 6.64
N ARG A 251 16.78 -5.39 6.56
CA ARG A 251 17.20 -4.62 7.75
C ARG A 251 16.02 -3.87 8.38
N ARG A 252 15.10 -3.31 7.56
CA ARG A 252 13.88 -2.64 8.06
C ARG A 252 12.93 -3.65 8.71
N ALA A 253 12.71 -4.80 8.09
CA ALA A 253 11.89 -5.87 8.65
C ALA A 253 12.44 -6.34 10.01
N ARG A 254 13.73 -6.59 10.11
CA ARG A 254 14.41 -6.94 11.38
C ARG A 254 14.31 -5.83 12.44
N LEU A 255 14.37 -4.57 12.02
CA LEU A 255 14.22 -3.44 12.94
C LEU A 255 12.81 -3.39 13.51
N ALA A 256 11.79 -3.68 12.69
CA ALA A 256 10.40 -3.75 13.14
C ALA A 256 10.18 -4.89 14.14
N GLU A 257 10.75 -6.06 13.90
CA GLU A 257 10.69 -7.19 14.84
C GLU A 257 11.40 -6.87 16.16
N ALA A 258 12.60 -6.26 16.09
CA ALA A 258 13.34 -5.83 17.27
C ALA A 258 12.54 -4.81 18.09
N HIS A 259 11.83 -3.88 17.43
CA HIS A 259 10.96 -2.92 18.09
C HIS A 259 9.79 -3.60 18.79
N ARG A 260 9.10 -4.55 18.12
CA ARG A 260 8.01 -5.33 18.72
C ARG A 260 8.48 -6.13 19.93
N GLU A 261 9.68 -6.74 19.83
CA GLU A 261 10.27 -7.47 20.97
C GLU A 261 10.58 -6.54 22.14
N LEU A 262 11.13 -5.33 21.88
CA LEU A 262 11.39 -4.34 22.93
C LEU A 262 10.12 -3.92 23.65
N LEU A 263 9.03 -3.74 22.92
CA LEU A 263 7.70 -3.41 23.49
C LEU A 263 7.12 -4.56 24.32
N ALA A 264 7.34 -5.81 23.90
CA ALA A 264 6.82 -6.99 24.59
C ALA A 264 7.69 -7.46 25.77
N THR A 265 8.91 -6.96 25.87
CA THR A 265 9.89 -7.41 26.87
C THR A 265 9.64 -6.76 28.22
N ASP A 266 9.56 -7.55 29.29
CA ASP A 266 9.50 -7.06 30.65
C ASP A 266 10.87 -6.45 31.03
N PRO A 267 10.92 -5.15 31.37
CA PRO A 267 12.18 -4.49 31.77
C PRO A 267 12.87 -5.12 32.98
N THR A 268 12.13 -5.85 33.80
CA THR A 268 12.65 -6.53 35.01
C THR A 268 13.25 -7.90 34.70
N SER A 269 13.04 -8.43 33.49
CA SER A 269 13.55 -9.75 33.05
C SER A 269 15.07 -9.83 32.87
N GLY A 270 15.79 -8.71 32.98
CA GLY A 270 17.23 -8.62 32.71
C GLY A 270 17.58 -8.61 31.21
N ALA A 271 16.59 -8.55 30.33
CA ALA A 271 16.83 -8.41 28.90
C ALA A 271 17.46 -7.04 28.59
N THR A 272 18.45 -7.05 27.69
CA THR A 272 19.16 -5.84 27.29
C THR A 272 18.85 -5.47 25.85
N VAL A 273 18.86 -4.18 25.54
CA VAL A 273 18.75 -3.66 24.17
C VAL A 273 19.79 -4.31 23.25
N SER A 274 20.99 -4.55 23.75
CA SER A 274 22.07 -5.19 22.97
C SER A 274 21.76 -6.65 22.64
N ALA A 275 21.13 -7.40 23.54
CA ALA A 275 20.73 -8.78 23.30
C ALA A 275 19.61 -8.86 22.25
N VAL A 276 18.62 -7.96 22.30
CA VAL A 276 17.57 -7.85 21.29
C VAL A 276 18.16 -7.46 19.94
N ALA A 277 19.01 -6.43 19.89
CA ALA A 277 19.66 -6.00 18.66
C ALA A 277 20.43 -7.15 17.99
N LEU A 278 21.23 -7.91 18.79
CA LEU A 278 22.03 -9.02 18.28
C LEU A 278 21.14 -10.16 17.73
N ARG A 279 20.06 -10.49 18.40
CA ARG A 279 19.09 -11.51 17.96
C ARG A 279 18.52 -11.20 16.60
N TRP A 280 18.24 -9.94 16.33
CA TRP A 280 17.72 -9.46 15.05
C TRP A 280 18.83 -9.09 14.04
N GLY A 281 20.06 -9.55 14.26
CA GLY A 281 21.17 -9.42 13.31
C GLY A 281 21.85 -8.05 13.27
N PHE A 282 21.65 -7.21 14.29
CA PHE A 282 22.36 -5.94 14.44
C PHE A 282 23.62 -6.13 15.29
N THR A 283 24.76 -6.25 14.62
CA THR A 283 26.06 -6.43 15.27
C THR A 283 26.62 -5.14 15.89
N ASN A 284 26.03 -3.98 15.57
CA ASN A 284 26.47 -2.68 16.08
C ASN A 284 25.30 -1.96 16.78
N ALA A 285 25.37 -1.91 18.12
CA ALA A 285 24.34 -1.32 18.96
C ALA A 285 24.14 0.18 18.72
N THR A 286 25.19 0.92 18.37
CA THR A 286 25.09 2.36 18.08
C THR A 286 24.28 2.60 16.79
N ARG A 287 24.58 1.83 15.73
CA ARG A 287 23.84 1.91 14.46
C ARG A 287 22.40 1.43 14.61
N PHE A 288 22.16 0.41 15.43
CA PHE A 288 20.80 -0.02 15.78
C PHE A 288 20.04 1.11 16.50
N GLY A 289 20.66 1.73 17.51
CA GLY A 289 20.04 2.83 18.26
C GLY A 289 19.71 4.04 17.39
N ALA A 290 20.57 4.38 16.43
CA ALA A 290 20.32 5.46 15.47
C ALA A 290 19.16 5.09 14.55
N ALA A 291 19.19 3.91 13.91
CA ALA A 291 18.14 3.44 12.99
C ALA A 291 16.78 3.33 13.71
N HIS A 292 16.76 2.87 14.97
CA HIS A 292 15.55 2.77 15.75
C HIS A 292 14.98 4.17 16.08
N ARG A 293 15.84 5.14 16.43
CA ARG A 293 15.38 6.51 16.69
C ARG A 293 14.85 7.18 15.44
N ASP A 294 15.50 6.94 14.30
CA ASP A 294 15.07 7.48 13.01
C ASP A 294 13.70 6.91 12.60
N ALA A 295 13.45 5.62 12.87
CA ALA A 295 12.21 4.95 12.49
C ALA A 295 11.04 5.22 13.47
N TYR A 296 11.32 5.30 14.79
CA TYR A 296 10.28 5.31 15.84
C TYR A 296 10.29 6.56 16.72
N GLY A 297 11.14 7.55 16.42
CA GLY A 297 11.21 8.82 17.16
C GLY A 297 11.78 8.73 18.58
N ARG A 298 12.11 7.52 19.06
CA ARG A 298 12.62 7.24 20.41
C ARG A 298 13.76 6.22 20.40
N SER A 299 14.60 6.23 21.42
CA SER A 299 15.67 5.26 21.56
C SER A 299 15.12 3.86 21.93
N PRO A 300 15.85 2.75 21.59
CA PRO A 300 15.48 1.42 22.02
C PRO A 300 15.34 1.27 23.54
N GLN A 301 16.14 2.03 24.28
CA GLN A 301 16.12 1.99 25.74
C GLN A 301 14.90 2.68 26.34
N GLU A 302 14.43 3.76 25.72
CA GLU A 302 13.16 4.40 26.08
C GLU A 302 11.98 3.47 25.75
N THR A 303 12.01 2.80 24.57
CA THR A 303 10.99 1.82 24.18
C THR A 303 10.89 0.67 25.18
N LEU A 304 12.03 0.12 25.60
CA LEU A 304 12.10 -0.97 26.60
C LEU A 304 11.57 -0.55 27.97
N ARG A 305 11.73 0.73 28.35
CA ARG A 305 11.30 1.24 29.67
C ARG A 305 9.82 1.68 29.71
N ASP A 306 9.25 2.06 28.59
CA ASP A 306 7.94 2.73 28.50
C ASP A 306 6.77 1.78 28.85
N ASP A 307 6.94 0.46 28.69
CA ASP A 307 5.91 -0.53 29.06
C ASP A 307 5.78 -0.74 30.59
N SER A 308 6.73 -0.25 31.40
CA SER A 308 6.63 -0.27 32.86
C SER A 308 5.58 0.70 33.43
N GLY A 309 5.19 1.75 32.67
CA GLY A 309 4.18 2.72 33.07
C GLY A 309 2.73 2.28 32.84
N ARG A 310 2.49 1.38 31.88
CA ARG A 310 1.13 0.91 31.52
C ARG A 310 0.60 -0.26 32.37
N ARG A 311 1.48 -1.04 33.00
CA ARG A 311 1.09 -2.16 33.86
C ARG A 311 0.92 -1.80 35.36
N GLY A 312 1.35 -0.64 35.76
CA GLY A 312 1.22 -0.15 37.15
C GLY A 312 -0.07 0.62 37.49
N ALA A 313 -1.00 0.74 36.51
CA ALA A 313 -2.28 1.45 36.67
C ALA A 313 -3.48 0.50 36.53
N ARG A 314 -3.38 -0.72 37.10
CA ARG A 314 -4.52 -1.61 37.31
C ARG A 314 -4.63 -1.98 38.77
#